data_29b01d74117ce26e9ace14f79d3d653b
#
_entry.id   29b01d74117ce26e9ace14f79d3d653b
#
_cell.length_a   1.000
_cell.length_b   1.000
_cell.length_c   1.000
_cell.angle_alpha   90.00
_cell.angle_beta   90.00
_cell.angle_gamma   90.00
#
_symmetry.space_group_name_H-M   'P 1'
#
loop_
_entity.id
_entity.type
_entity.pdbx_description
1 polymer ?
#
loop_
_entity_poly.entity_id
_entity_poly.type
_entity_poly.pdbx_seq_one_letter_code
_entity_poly.pdbx_strand_id
1 'polypeptide(L)'
;MAYYPDFKHLMTTPQYGFLRTEPRLGRRIMLLGLGGSYAYGTNNENSDIDFRGITLNMPSDLIGLTEFEQYEDSGTDTVIYSFNKMVKLLLECNPNTCEILGLDHDQYLIKSKLGQELLDNRNLFLSKRAAKSFGGYASAQLRRLQNAIARDSMPQTERERHIFNSVKHALEDFE
;
A
#
# COMPACT_ATOMS: atom_id res chain seq x y z
N MET A 1 11.90 -21.68 5.78
CA MET A 1 12.65 -20.43 6.03
C MET A 1 12.09 -19.38 5.11
N ALA A 2 11.77 -18.20 5.62
CA ALA A 2 11.35 -17.10 4.75
C ALA A 2 12.52 -16.72 3.83
N TYR A 3 12.27 -16.61 2.55
CA TYR A 3 13.26 -16.20 1.56
C TYR A 3 13.33 -14.67 1.54
N TYR A 4 14.49 -14.10 1.84
CA TYR A 4 14.74 -12.67 1.74
C TYR A 4 15.78 -12.40 0.65
N PRO A 5 15.38 -11.81 -0.49
CA PRO A 5 16.32 -11.38 -1.52
C PRO A 5 17.16 -10.19 -1.04
N ASP A 6 18.28 -9.92 -1.70
CA ASP A 6 19.01 -8.67 -1.51
C ASP A 6 18.24 -7.50 -2.13
N PHE A 7 17.35 -6.90 -1.35
CA PHE A 7 16.54 -5.76 -1.78
C PHE A 7 17.38 -4.55 -2.22
N LYS A 8 18.55 -4.34 -1.60
CA LYS A 8 19.43 -3.23 -1.98
C LYS A 8 19.98 -3.44 -3.39
N HIS A 9 20.41 -4.66 -3.69
CA HIS A 9 20.83 -5.01 -5.04
C HIS A 9 19.65 -4.92 -6.02
N LEU A 10 18.50 -5.44 -5.65
CA LEU A 10 17.29 -5.41 -6.48
C LEU A 10 16.92 -3.99 -6.92
N MET A 11 16.95 -3.01 -6.00
CA MET A 11 16.67 -1.61 -6.32
C MET A 11 17.68 -0.98 -7.31
N THR A 12 18.85 -1.59 -7.53
CA THR A 12 19.82 -1.11 -8.53
C THR A 12 19.57 -1.63 -9.93
N THR A 13 18.74 -2.66 -10.08
CA THR A 13 18.42 -3.25 -11.38
C THR A 13 17.68 -2.27 -12.30
N PRO A 14 17.69 -2.50 -13.63
CA PRO A 14 16.96 -1.67 -14.58
C PRO A 14 15.46 -1.60 -14.31
N GLN A 15 14.87 -2.68 -13.79
CA GLN A 15 13.45 -2.78 -13.45
C GLN A 15 13.01 -1.71 -12.45
N TYR A 16 13.87 -1.36 -11.48
CA TYR A 16 13.65 -0.31 -10.47
C TYR A 16 14.35 1.01 -10.83
N GLY A 17 14.71 1.19 -12.11
CA GLY A 17 15.37 2.41 -12.60
C GLY A 17 14.59 3.68 -12.31
N PHE A 18 13.25 3.62 -12.34
CA PHE A 18 12.36 4.74 -12.04
C PHE A 18 12.60 5.35 -10.65
N LEU A 19 13.02 4.57 -9.66
CA LEU A 19 13.36 5.09 -8.33
C LEU A 19 14.44 6.19 -8.38
N ARG A 20 15.24 6.25 -9.45
CA ARG A 20 16.33 7.20 -9.65
C ARG A 20 16.05 8.22 -10.76
N THR A 21 15.31 7.82 -11.80
CA THR A 21 15.12 8.61 -13.02
C THR A 21 13.83 9.43 -13.02
N GLU A 22 12.82 9.00 -12.25
CA GLU A 22 11.56 9.73 -12.14
C GLU A 22 11.78 11.06 -11.38
N PRO A 23 11.46 12.22 -11.97
CA PRO A 23 11.71 13.53 -11.36
C PRO A 23 11.07 13.77 -9.99
N ARG A 24 9.96 13.05 -9.72
CA ARG A 24 9.22 13.15 -8.45
C ARG A 24 9.72 12.20 -7.38
N LEU A 25 10.66 11.33 -7.73
CA LEU A 25 11.28 10.33 -6.85
C LEU A 25 12.75 10.67 -6.56
N GLY A 26 13.64 9.72 -6.66
CA GLY A 26 15.07 9.91 -6.43
C GLY A 26 15.37 10.41 -5.02
N ARG A 27 16.05 11.55 -4.92
CA ARG A 27 16.43 12.17 -3.63
C ARG A 27 15.23 12.70 -2.82
N ARG A 28 14.05 12.73 -3.40
CA ARG A 28 12.82 13.18 -2.74
C ARG A 28 12.15 12.08 -1.94
N ILE A 29 12.51 10.81 -2.15
CA ILE A 29 11.96 9.70 -1.38
C ILE A 29 12.35 9.88 0.08
N MET A 30 11.34 10.03 0.94
CA MET A 30 11.49 10.15 2.39
C MET A 30 11.62 8.80 3.07
N LEU A 31 10.73 7.89 2.70
CA LEU A 31 10.66 6.50 3.15
C LEU A 31 10.38 5.60 1.96
N LEU A 32 11.02 4.46 1.92
CA LEU A 32 10.67 3.33 1.07
C LEU A 32 10.85 2.06 1.89
N GLY A 33 9.82 1.26 1.97
CA GLY A 33 9.83 0.02 2.73
C GLY A 33 9.13 -1.11 1.99
N LEU A 34 9.21 -2.29 2.59
CA LEU A 34 8.52 -3.47 2.12
C LEU A 34 7.02 -3.34 2.36
N GLY A 35 6.23 -3.93 1.47
CA GLY A 35 4.79 -4.10 1.60
C GLY A 35 4.39 -5.57 1.58
N GLY A 36 3.08 -5.81 1.59
CA GLY A 36 2.51 -7.13 1.39
C GLY A 36 3.08 -8.22 2.28
N SER A 37 3.29 -9.39 1.72
CA SER A 37 3.72 -10.59 2.44
C SER A 37 5.08 -10.45 3.11
N TYR A 38 5.99 -9.67 2.52
CA TYR A 38 7.32 -9.41 3.08
C TYR A 38 7.26 -8.52 4.33
N ALA A 39 6.37 -7.54 4.36
CA ALA A 39 6.15 -6.71 5.53
C ALA A 39 5.60 -7.50 6.73
N TYR A 40 4.74 -8.49 6.44
CA TYR A 40 4.12 -9.33 7.47
C TYR A 40 4.90 -10.61 7.83
N GLY A 41 6.01 -10.89 7.13
CA GLY A 41 6.77 -12.13 7.34
C GLY A 41 6.02 -13.40 6.91
N THR A 42 5.03 -13.26 6.02
CA THR A 42 4.23 -14.36 5.48
C THR A 42 4.65 -14.77 4.06
N ASN A 43 5.75 -14.19 3.58
CA ASN A 43 6.31 -14.43 2.25
C ASN A 43 6.85 -15.86 2.09
N ASN A 44 6.79 -16.36 0.87
CA ASN A 44 7.39 -17.59 0.41
C ASN A 44 8.22 -17.34 -0.87
N GLU A 45 8.81 -18.40 -1.45
CA GLU A 45 9.67 -18.29 -2.63
C GLU A 45 8.96 -17.74 -3.89
N ASN A 46 7.63 -17.81 -3.94
CA ASN A 46 6.82 -17.33 -5.06
C ASN A 46 6.09 -16.01 -4.75
N SER A 47 6.40 -15.40 -3.59
CA SER A 47 5.74 -14.14 -3.21
C SER A 47 6.28 -12.98 -4.02
N ASP A 48 5.36 -12.15 -4.54
CA ASP A 48 5.70 -10.89 -5.20
C ASP A 48 6.31 -9.91 -4.18
N ILE A 49 7.20 -9.05 -4.67
CA ILE A 49 7.85 -8.03 -3.85
C ILE A 49 7.11 -6.72 -4.04
N ASP A 50 6.48 -6.26 -2.98
CA ASP A 50 5.77 -5.00 -2.91
C ASP A 50 6.65 -3.92 -2.29
N PHE A 51 6.78 -2.76 -2.93
CA PHE A 51 7.38 -1.58 -2.32
C PHE A 51 6.33 -0.51 -2.06
N ARG A 52 6.37 0.04 -0.86
CA ARG A 52 5.50 1.15 -0.44
C ARG A 52 6.36 2.29 0.09
N GLY A 53 6.08 3.51 -0.34
CA GLY A 53 6.93 4.63 0.02
C GLY A 53 6.21 5.98 0.08
N ILE A 54 7.01 6.99 0.44
CA ILE A 54 6.59 8.38 0.55
C ILE A 54 7.64 9.26 -0.10
N THR A 55 7.22 10.18 -0.94
CA THR A 55 8.09 11.19 -1.58
C THR A 55 7.63 12.60 -1.24
N LEU A 56 8.57 13.54 -1.16
CA LEU A 56 8.28 14.96 -0.97
C LEU A 56 7.59 15.55 -2.20
N ASN A 57 6.58 16.37 -1.97
CA ASN A 57 5.96 17.17 -3.01
C ASN A 57 6.98 18.16 -3.63
N MET A 58 6.79 18.48 -4.90
CA MET A 58 7.50 19.62 -5.52
C MET A 58 6.90 20.95 -5.04
N PRO A 59 7.67 22.04 -5.06
CA PRO A 59 7.12 23.37 -4.76
C PRO A 59 5.88 23.71 -5.62
N SER A 60 5.88 23.33 -6.89
CA SER A 60 4.74 23.52 -7.80
C SER A 60 3.46 22.80 -7.32
N ASP A 61 3.60 21.63 -6.67
CA ASP A 61 2.46 20.90 -6.11
C ASP A 61 1.90 21.60 -4.86
N LEU A 62 2.79 22.26 -4.09
CA LEU A 62 2.40 22.95 -2.84
C LEU A 62 1.68 24.26 -3.11
N ILE A 63 2.00 24.93 -4.20
CA ILE A 63 1.37 26.20 -4.60
C ILE A 63 0.24 26.01 -5.63
N GLY A 64 -0.15 24.77 -5.92
CA GLY A 64 -1.30 24.44 -6.74
C GLY A 64 -1.08 24.57 -8.25
N LEU A 65 0.16 24.68 -8.74
CA LEU A 65 0.47 24.70 -10.18
C LEU A 65 0.48 23.32 -10.83
N THR A 66 0.74 22.29 -10.06
CA THR A 66 0.72 20.89 -10.50
C THR A 66 0.06 20.02 -9.45
N GLU A 67 -0.50 18.89 -9.89
CA GLU A 67 -1.07 17.88 -8.99
C GLU A 67 -0.24 16.62 -9.08
N PHE A 68 0.12 16.08 -7.92
CA PHE A 68 0.77 14.80 -7.81
C PHE A 68 0.34 14.10 -6.53
N GLU A 69 -0.34 13.00 -6.67
CA GLU A 69 -0.81 12.22 -5.53
C GLU A 69 0.10 11.02 -5.22
N GLN A 70 0.50 10.27 -6.25
CA GLN A 70 1.33 9.08 -6.08
C GLN A 70 1.98 8.68 -7.41
N TYR A 71 3.04 7.90 -7.30
CA TYR A 71 3.63 7.15 -8.39
C TYR A 71 3.29 5.69 -8.22
N GLU A 72 2.88 5.02 -9.29
CA GLU A 72 2.57 3.60 -9.34
C GLU A 72 3.34 2.93 -10.46
N ASP A 73 3.91 1.78 -10.15
CA ASP A 73 4.47 0.86 -11.14
C ASP A 73 3.90 -0.53 -10.92
N SER A 74 3.01 -0.95 -11.81
CA SER A 74 2.35 -2.26 -11.76
C SER A 74 3.28 -3.43 -12.08
N GLY A 75 4.40 -3.15 -12.78
CA GLY A 75 5.38 -4.18 -13.10
C GLY A 75 6.21 -4.64 -11.90
N THR A 76 6.31 -3.79 -10.89
CA THR A 76 7.05 -4.05 -9.64
C THR A 76 6.18 -3.96 -8.39
N ASP A 77 4.87 -3.83 -8.54
CA ASP A 77 3.91 -3.56 -7.46
C ASP A 77 4.41 -2.47 -6.47
N THR A 78 4.94 -1.39 -7.04
CA THR A 78 5.49 -0.27 -6.26
C THR A 78 4.50 0.88 -6.22
N VAL A 79 4.19 1.38 -5.02
CA VAL A 79 3.38 2.59 -4.81
C VAL A 79 4.13 3.56 -3.91
N ILE A 80 4.35 4.78 -4.41
CA ILE A 80 5.03 5.85 -3.66
C ILE A 80 4.11 7.06 -3.61
N TYR A 81 3.56 7.31 -2.42
CA TYR A 81 2.63 8.42 -2.17
C TYR A 81 3.38 9.75 -2.09
N SER A 82 2.76 10.83 -2.57
CA SER A 82 3.20 12.17 -2.20
C SER A 82 2.99 12.38 -0.69
N PHE A 83 3.80 13.23 -0.08
CA PHE A 83 3.68 13.55 1.33
C PHE A 83 2.30 14.10 1.69
N ASN A 84 1.74 14.99 0.85
CA ASN A 84 0.41 15.55 1.05
C ASN A 84 -0.68 14.47 1.03
N LYS A 85 -0.63 13.54 0.08
CA LYS A 85 -1.56 12.41 0.00
C LYS A 85 -1.41 11.51 1.21
N MET A 86 -0.16 11.19 1.58
CA MET A 86 0.14 10.34 2.73
C MET A 86 -0.45 10.91 4.01
N VAL A 87 -0.25 12.21 4.28
CA VAL A 87 -0.81 12.86 5.47
C VAL A 87 -2.35 12.79 5.48
N LYS A 88 -3.01 13.05 4.36
CA LYS A 88 -4.48 12.92 4.26
C LYS A 88 -4.94 11.51 4.63
N LEU A 89 -4.32 10.48 4.05
CA LEU A 89 -4.67 9.09 4.31
C LEU A 89 -4.35 8.65 5.76
N LEU A 90 -3.27 9.14 6.34
CA LEU A 90 -2.92 8.89 7.75
C LEU A 90 -3.93 9.54 8.71
N LEU A 91 -4.40 10.75 8.44
CA LEU A 91 -5.46 11.41 9.22
C LEU A 91 -6.80 10.66 9.15
N GLU A 92 -7.02 9.92 8.08
CA GLU A 92 -8.15 9.00 7.92
C GLU A 92 -7.92 7.64 8.57
N CYS A 93 -6.72 7.38 9.10
CA CYS A 93 -6.27 6.09 9.60
C CYS A 93 -6.45 4.98 8.54
N ASN A 94 -6.10 5.28 7.28
CA ASN A 94 -6.16 4.30 6.21
C ASN A 94 -5.19 3.13 6.52
N PRO A 95 -5.66 1.87 6.57
CA PRO A 95 -4.82 0.73 6.96
C PRO A 95 -3.55 0.59 6.12
N ASN A 96 -3.65 0.67 4.80
CA ASN A 96 -2.52 0.50 3.90
C ASN A 96 -1.40 1.54 4.09
N THR A 97 -1.76 2.76 4.54
CA THR A 97 -0.77 3.82 4.80
C THR A 97 -0.25 3.77 6.23
N CYS A 98 -1.07 3.36 7.19
CA CYS A 98 -0.61 3.15 8.56
C CYS A 98 0.45 2.05 8.63
N GLU A 99 0.35 1.01 7.80
CA GLU A 99 1.35 -0.06 7.69
C GLU A 99 2.75 0.48 7.38
N ILE A 100 2.87 1.46 6.48
CA ILE A 100 4.17 2.05 6.11
C ILE A 100 4.89 2.67 7.33
N LEU A 101 4.15 3.16 8.31
CA LEU A 101 4.72 3.72 9.54
C LEU A 101 4.95 2.67 10.63
N GLY A 102 4.46 1.45 10.44
CA GLY A 102 4.52 0.35 11.40
C GLY A 102 5.54 -0.74 11.07
N LEU A 103 6.31 -0.58 9.99
CA LEU A 103 7.33 -1.56 9.59
C LEU A 103 8.44 -1.67 10.63
N ASP A 104 9.08 -2.82 10.68
CA ASP A 104 10.31 -3.04 11.45
C ASP A 104 11.47 -2.23 10.83
N HIS A 105 12.47 -1.95 11.65
CA HIS A 105 13.56 -1.03 11.26
C HIS A 105 14.35 -1.52 10.03
N ASP A 106 14.53 -2.81 9.88
CA ASP A 106 15.25 -3.46 8.78
C ASP A 106 14.42 -3.59 7.50
N GLN A 107 13.11 -3.39 7.59
CA GLN A 107 12.20 -3.39 6.44
C GLN A 107 12.17 -2.06 5.67
N TYR A 108 12.79 -1.00 6.22
CA TYR A 108 12.97 0.26 5.50
C TYR A 108 14.24 0.23 4.64
N LEU A 109 14.05 0.31 3.32
CA LEU A 109 15.12 0.30 2.32
C LEU A 109 15.71 1.69 2.09
N ILE A 110 14.87 2.73 2.16
CA ILE A 110 15.26 4.15 2.15
C ILE A 110 14.63 4.83 3.34
N LYS A 111 15.43 5.55 4.12
CA LYS A 111 14.99 6.34 5.25
C LYS A 111 15.79 7.63 5.35
N SER A 112 15.18 8.74 4.94
CA SER A 112 15.77 10.08 5.07
C SER A 112 15.60 10.63 6.49
N LYS A 113 16.24 11.75 6.79
CA LYS A 113 16.04 12.45 8.08
C LYS A 113 14.58 12.84 8.30
N LEU A 114 13.90 13.37 7.27
CA LEU A 114 12.47 13.71 7.34
C LEU A 114 11.59 12.45 7.48
N GLY A 115 11.97 11.35 6.84
CA GLY A 115 11.31 10.07 7.02
C GLY A 115 11.43 9.56 8.46
N GLN A 116 12.62 9.69 9.06
CA GLN A 116 12.81 9.33 10.47
C GLN A 116 11.97 10.22 11.40
N GLU A 117 11.93 11.52 11.17
CA GLU A 117 11.10 12.46 11.94
C GLU A 117 9.60 12.10 11.86
N LEU A 118 9.13 11.71 10.66
CA LEU A 118 7.76 11.20 10.49
C LEU A 118 7.51 9.94 11.33
N LEU A 119 8.45 8.99 11.33
CA LEU A 119 8.35 7.76 12.11
C LEU A 119 8.36 8.02 13.62
N ASP A 120 9.19 8.94 14.09
CA ASP A 120 9.27 9.32 15.49
C ASP A 120 7.96 9.94 15.99
N ASN A 121 7.23 10.62 15.10
CA ASN A 121 5.94 11.25 15.37
C ASN A 121 4.73 10.44 14.90
N ARG A 122 4.88 9.18 14.50
CA ARG A 122 3.81 8.36 13.92
C ARG A 122 2.57 8.24 14.81
N ASN A 123 2.73 8.30 16.12
CA ASN A 123 1.63 8.22 17.08
C ASN A 123 0.64 9.39 16.98
N LEU A 124 1.04 10.54 16.41
CA LEU A 124 0.16 11.69 16.18
C LEU A 124 -0.98 11.36 15.21
N PHE A 125 -0.79 10.39 14.31
CA PHE A 125 -1.79 9.96 13.34
C PHE A 125 -2.75 8.90 13.90
N LEU A 126 -2.44 8.30 15.05
CA LEU A 126 -3.29 7.28 15.65
C LEU A 126 -4.45 7.94 16.40
N SER A 127 -5.65 7.78 15.91
CA SER A 127 -6.87 8.34 16.48
C SER A 127 -7.96 7.28 16.66
N LYS A 128 -9.07 7.63 17.32
CA LYS A 128 -10.25 6.75 17.47
C LYS A 128 -10.85 6.32 16.10
N ARG A 129 -10.56 7.05 15.03
CA ARG A 129 -10.94 6.66 13.66
C ARG A 129 -10.32 5.32 13.25
N ALA A 130 -9.15 4.97 13.79
CA ALA A 130 -8.49 3.70 13.51
C ALA A 130 -9.41 2.51 13.81
N ALA A 131 -10.14 2.52 14.92
CA ALA A 131 -11.05 1.43 15.27
C ALA A 131 -12.12 1.19 14.18
N LYS A 132 -12.68 2.27 13.61
CA LYS A 132 -13.67 2.19 12.52
C LYS A 132 -13.02 1.79 11.20
N SER A 133 -11.90 2.40 10.84
CA SER A 133 -11.22 2.17 9.56
C SER A 133 -10.67 0.74 9.48
N PHE A 134 -9.93 0.29 10.50
CA PHE A 134 -9.40 -1.06 10.54
C PHE A 134 -10.50 -2.13 10.71
N GLY A 135 -11.56 -1.84 11.49
CA GLY A 135 -12.71 -2.72 11.62
C GLY A 135 -13.44 -2.93 10.29
N GLY A 136 -13.65 -1.85 9.53
CA GLY A 136 -14.22 -1.91 8.19
C GLY A 136 -13.33 -2.69 7.21
N TYR A 137 -12.03 -2.43 7.24
CA TYR A 137 -11.05 -3.16 6.41
C TYR A 137 -11.05 -4.66 6.74
N ALA A 138 -10.95 -5.03 8.02
CA ALA A 138 -10.98 -6.42 8.45
C ALA A 138 -12.26 -7.14 8.03
N SER A 139 -13.42 -6.48 8.18
CA SER A 139 -14.71 -7.02 7.74
C SER A 139 -14.77 -7.23 6.23
N ALA A 140 -14.20 -6.31 5.45
CA ALA A 140 -14.11 -6.43 4.00
C ALA A 140 -13.19 -7.60 3.58
N GLN A 141 -12.04 -7.77 4.24
CA GLN A 141 -11.13 -8.89 3.98
C GLN A 141 -11.77 -10.24 4.35
N LEU A 142 -12.46 -10.32 5.50
CA LEU A 142 -13.18 -11.52 5.89
C LEU A 142 -14.25 -11.90 4.85
N ARG A 143 -15.01 -10.91 4.36
CA ARG A 143 -16.02 -11.14 3.31
C ARG A 143 -15.39 -11.63 2.01
N ARG A 144 -14.23 -11.06 1.61
CA ARG A 144 -13.48 -11.51 0.42
C ARG A 144 -13.03 -12.97 0.57
N LEU A 145 -12.51 -13.32 1.74
CA LEU A 145 -12.09 -14.70 2.04
C LEU A 145 -13.29 -15.68 2.01
N GLN A 146 -14.41 -15.32 2.65
CA GLN A 146 -15.62 -16.10 2.61
C GLN A 146 -16.13 -16.33 1.19
N ASN A 147 -16.13 -15.28 0.36
CA ASN A 147 -16.53 -15.37 -1.04
C ASN A 147 -15.56 -16.25 -1.86
N ALA A 148 -14.26 -16.19 -1.59
CA ALA A 148 -13.28 -17.04 -2.25
C ALA A 148 -13.49 -18.52 -1.89
N ILE A 149 -13.66 -18.84 -0.61
CA ILE A 149 -13.94 -20.20 -0.14
C ILE A 149 -15.25 -20.72 -0.75
N ALA A 150 -16.32 -19.90 -0.72
CA ALA A 150 -17.60 -20.27 -1.31
C ALA A 150 -17.46 -20.57 -2.81
N ARG A 151 -16.75 -19.70 -3.54
CA ARG A 151 -16.47 -19.89 -4.97
C ARG A 151 -15.73 -21.19 -5.25
N ASP A 152 -14.74 -21.54 -4.46
CA ASP A 152 -13.91 -22.73 -4.68
C ASP A 152 -14.63 -24.04 -4.29
N SER A 153 -15.63 -23.95 -3.39
CA SER A 153 -16.42 -25.09 -2.91
C SER A 153 -17.74 -25.30 -3.66
N MET A 154 -18.20 -24.33 -4.45
CA MET A 154 -19.50 -24.39 -5.15
C MET A 154 -19.39 -25.01 -6.54
N PRO A 155 -20.40 -25.81 -7.00
CA PRO A 155 -20.58 -26.19 -8.39
C PRO A 155 -20.70 -24.96 -9.30
N GLN A 156 -20.29 -25.08 -10.56
CA GLN A 156 -20.23 -23.95 -11.52
C GLN A 156 -21.57 -23.21 -11.65
N THR A 157 -22.70 -23.94 -11.70
CA THR A 157 -24.04 -23.35 -11.80
C THR A 157 -24.42 -22.50 -10.60
N GLU A 158 -23.98 -22.87 -9.40
CA GLU A 158 -24.20 -22.07 -8.18
C GLU A 158 -23.30 -20.86 -8.11
N ARG A 159 -22.06 -20.94 -8.65
CA ARG A 159 -21.15 -19.78 -8.78
C ARG A 159 -21.76 -18.70 -9.66
N GLU A 160 -22.29 -19.07 -10.83
CA GLU A 160 -22.93 -18.14 -11.76
C GLU A 160 -24.14 -17.44 -11.12
N ARG A 161 -24.96 -18.18 -10.39
CA ARG A 161 -26.10 -17.64 -9.66
C ARG A 161 -25.69 -16.69 -8.55
N HIS A 162 -24.62 -17.01 -7.82
CA HIS A 162 -24.08 -16.14 -6.77
C HIS A 162 -23.52 -14.83 -7.33
N ILE A 163 -22.79 -14.90 -8.45
CA ILE A 163 -22.28 -13.71 -9.16
C ILE A 163 -23.44 -12.85 -9.64
N PHE A 164 -24.46 -13.45 -10.26
CA PHE A 164 -25.64 -12.74 -10.75
C PHE A 164 -26.37 -12.00 -9.62
N ASN A 165 -26.60 -12.66 -8.48
CA ASN A 165 -27.22 -12.04 -7.32
C ASN A 165 -26.37 -10.90 -6.73
N SER A 166 -25.04 -11.04 -6.71
CA SER A 166 -24.14 -10.00 -6.20
C SER A 166 -24.16 -8.77 -7.12
N VAL A 167 -24.21 -8.95 -8.43
CA VAL A 167 -24.35 -7.86 -9.41
C VAL A 167 -25.71 -7.18 -9.29
N LYS A 168 -26.77 -7.97 -9.11
CA LYS A 168 -28.13 -7.44 -8.94
C LYS A 168 -28.23 -6.54 -7.69
N HIS A 169 -27.72 -7.00 -6.54
CA HIS A 169 -27.70 -6.18 -5.32
C HIS A 169 -26.87 -4.92 -5.46
N ALA A 170 -25.73 -5.00 -6.17
CA ALA A 170 -24.90 -3.81 -6.42
C ALA A 170 -25.61 -2.79 -7.33
N LEU A 171 -26.49 -3.22 -8.23
CA LEU A 171 -27.30 -2.33 -9.08
C LEU A 171 -28.48 -1.72 -8.32
N GLU A 172 -29.10 -2.45 -7.38
CA GLU A 172 -30.18 -1.97 -6.53
C GLU A 172 -29.71 -0.87 -5.56
N ASP A 173 -28.41 -0.86 -5.17
CA ASP A 173 -27.81 0.18 -4.33
C ASP A 173 -27.51 1.50 -5.10
N PHE A 174 -27.69 1.52 -6.43
CA PHE A 174 -27.50 2.71 -7.29
C PHE A 174 -28.81 3.41 -7.71
N GLU A 175 -29.99 2.85 -7.41
CA GLU A 175 -31.29 3.48 -7.59
C GLU A 175 -31.76 4.18 -6.27
#